data_6cfa82e89d98f7599e8dfbdab72289eb
#
_entry.id   6cfa82e89d98f7599e8dfbdab72289eb
#
_cell.length_a   1.000
_cell.length_b   1.000
_cell.length_c   1.000
_cell.angle_alpha   90.00
_cell.angle_beta   90.00
_cell.angle_gamma   90.00
#
_symmetry.space_group_name_H-M   'P 1'
#
loop_
_entity.id
_entity.type
_entity.pdbx_description
1 polymer ?
#
loop_
_entity_poly.entity_id
_entity_poly.type
_entity_poly.pdbx_seq_one_letter_code
_entity_poly.pdbx_strand_id
1 'polypeptide(L)'
;MDADVTDSAGPPSDPDRPAEDKPQDRSRDRSREESGRPEDDAPQEESPAAPETDEAAAETGEGDSTEGGPAESESKAGSETGPKAAAGADGVQTWADRPKDGIVSARRSHWLRWTALAASFLVLVAAGVGWWMYKKLDGNITTDTSAAAELKAYEKERPTPVVMDAQNILLIGSDSRAGDNRKYGRDDGGSQRSDTTILLHLAADRKSATAVSIPRDLMAEIPSCRTGDDKKTREQFTQFNTAFELGGTACTIRTVERMTGIRIDHHMVVDFNGFKDMVDAVNGVEICLKEPIDDKDAHLELPAGRQKLNGEQALGYVRARKSIGNGSDTERMERQQQFLGALVNKMQSNGVLLNPTRLYPVLDAATKSLTTDPGLDSLRDLYDLVRGMRDVPTEQVQFLTVPRQPYRNNPNRDELVEPDAGDLFKQLREDKPVAVVPADELEEAERDKESGQDGKPDDAGSESPTPTPTYSGSSAADDLCKQ
;
A
#
# COMPACT_ATOMS: atom_id res chain seq x y z
N MET A 1 59.04 -29.92 -46.47
CA MET A 1 59.53 -28.67 -47.08
C MET A 1 58.97 -27.60 -46.17
N ASP A 2 59.79 -27.34 -45.22
CA ASP A 2 60.51 -26.13 -44.78
C ASP A 2 59.55 -25.11 -44.13
N ALA A 3 59.53 -25.01 -42.88
CA ALA A 3 60.35 -24.21 -41.95
C ALA A 3 60.32 -22.71 -42.30
N ASP A 4 59.78 -21.87 -41.46
CA ASP A 4 60.59 -20.82 -40.85
C ASP A 4 59.99 -20.20 -39.58
N VAL A 5 60.88 -19.98 -38.65
CA VAL A 5 60.74 -19.38 -37.32
C VAL A 5 61.12 -17.91 -37.44
N THR A 6 60.30 -16.99 -36.86
CA THR A 6 60.77 -15.63 -36.51
C THR A 6 60.06 -15.20 -35.23
N ASP A 7 60.69 -15.32 -34.14
CA ASP A 7 61.43 -14.43 -33.24
C ASP A 7 60.78 -13.08 -32.98
N SER A 8 60.33 -12.93 -31.76
CA SER A 8 59.63 -11.79 -31.18
C SER A 8 60.59 -10.96 -30.32
N ALA A 9 60.86 -9.75 -30.75
CA ALA A 9 61.58 -8.75 -29.94
C ALA A 9 60.56 -7.91 -29.13
N GLY A 10 60.74 -7.91 -27.84
CA GLY A 10 60.01 -7.01 -26.91
C GLY A 10 60.60 -5.59 -26.95
N PRO A 11 59.82 -4.57 -26.52
CA PRO A 11 60.23 -3.18 -26.52
C PRO A 11 61.18 -2.85 -25.35
N PRO A 12 62.04 -1.83 -25.52
CA PRO A 12 63.13 -1.49 -24.60
C PRO A 12 62.67 -0.77 -23.34
N SER A 13 63.39 -1.02 -22.26
CA SER A 13 63.26 -0.43 -20.95
C SER A 13 63.76 1.04 -20.95
N ASP A 14 62.99 1.90 -20.35
CA ASP A 14 63.29 3.31 -20.11
C ASP A 14 63.98 3.46 -18.74
N PRO A 15 65.18 4.10 -18.64
CA PRO A 15 65.97 4.17 -17.41
C PRO A 15 65.88 5.54 -16.70
N ASP A 16 64.71 6.13 -16.49
CA ASP A 16 64.63 7.34 -15.66
C ASP A 16 63.32 7.42 -14.88
N ARG A 17 63.26 6.80 -13.70
CA ARG A 17 62.26 7.10 -12.71
C ARG A 17 62.89 7.13 -11.30
N PRO A 18 62.85 8.28 -10.59
CA PRO A 18 63.33 8.37 -9.23
C PRO A 18 62.42 7.64 -8.25
N ALA A 19 63.03 6.99 -7.26
CA ALA A 19 62.39 6.26 -6.17
C ALA A 19 61.60 7.21 -5.25
N GLU A 20 60.33 6.95 -5.04
CA GLU A 20 59.51 7.57 -3.98
C GLU A 20 59.50 6.67 -2.73
N ASP A 21 59.80 7.35 -1.66
CA ASP A 21 60.04 6.94 -0.28
C ASP A 21 58.76 6.38 0.38
N LYS A 22 58.94 5.27 1.11
CA LYS A 22 57.97 4.71 2.04
C LYS A 22 58.11 5.40 3.40
N PRO A 23 57.02 5.85 4.06
CA PRO A 23 57.10 6.20 5.48
C PRO A 23 56.98 4.95 6.37
N GLN A 24 57.92 4.84 7.23
CA GLN A 24 58.06 3.86 8.30
C GLN A 24 57.06 4.09 9.43
N ASP A 25 56.56 2.97 9.90
CA ASP A 25 55.96 2.69 11.20
C ASP A 25 56.81 3.26 12.36
N ARG A 26 56.18 4.05 13.24
CA ARG A 26 56.66 4.40 14.58
C ARG A 26 55.53 4.32 15.61
N SER A 27 55.40 3.13 16.16
CA SER A 27 54.91 2.92 17.52
C SER A 27 55.81 3.67 18.52
N ARG A 28 55.26 4.47 19.42
CA ARG A 28 55.80 4.80 20.75
C ARG A 28 54.71 5.29 21.69
N ASP A 29 54.35 4.41 22.53
CA ASP A 29 54.11 4.46 23.98
C ASP A 29 54.62 5.75 24.69
N ARG A 30 53.72 6.42 25.43
CA ARG A 30 54.00 7.12 26.68
C ARG A 30 52.76 7.41 27.49
N SER A 31 52.74 6.71 28.58
CA SER A 31 51.92 6.92 29.77
C SER A 31 52.18 8.27 30.49
N ARG A 32 51.12 8.74 31.19
CA ARG A 32 51.09 9.42 32.49
C ARG A 32 51.44 10.93 32.54
N GLU A 33 50.48 11.70 32.92
CA GLU A 33 50.47 12.53 34.14
C GLU A 33 49.15 13.30 34.27
N GLU A 34 48.60 13.19 35.33
CA GLU A 34 47.77 13.74 36.35
C GLU A 34 47.88 15.26 36.52
N SER A 35 46.75 15.84 36.90
CA SER A 35 46.50 16.99 37.78
C SER A 35 45.96 18.27 37.14
N GLY A 36 44.87 18.75 37.73
CA GLY A 36 44.53 20.18 37.74
C GLY A 36 43.10 20.52 37.42
N ARG A 37 42.21 20.37 38.43
CA ARG A 37 40.95 21.16 38.57
C ARG A 37 41.32 22.60 38.93
N PRO A 38 40.56 23.62 38.53
CA PRO A 38 39.62 24.19 39.50
C PRO A 38 38.21 24.42 38.96
N GLU A 39 37.31 24.32 39.90
CA GLU A 39 35.94 24.80 39.92
C GLU A 39 35.91 26.30 39.68
N ASP A 40 34.86 26.77 38.97
CA ASP A 40 34.10 27.93 39.40
C ASP A 40 32.84 28.13 38.55
N ASP A 41 31.77 28.23 39.26
CA ASP A 41 30.63 29.14 39.15
C ASP A 41 29.59 28.97 38.04
N ALA A 42 28.45 28.45 38.54
CA ALA A 42 27.12 28.66 37.94
C ALA A 42 26.59 30.05 38.36
N PRO A 43 25.66 30.60 37.58
CA PRO A 43 24.44 31.09 38.20
C PRO A 43 23.19 30.40 37.64
N GLN A 44 22.37 30.01 38.62
CA GLN A 44 20.97 29.69 38.45
C GLN A 44 20.20 30.95 38.06
N GLU A 45 19.35 30.86 37.06
CA GLU A 45 18.22 31.77 36.89
C GLU A 45 16.91 30.98 36.77
N GLU A 46 16.12 31.33 37.68
CA GLU A 46 14.75 31.13 38.06
C GLU A 46 13.75 30.92 36.93
N SER A 47 12.93 29.94 37.17
CA SER A 47 11.60 29.73 36.60
C SER A 47 10.63 30.73 37.25
N PRO A 48 9.72 31.34 36.51
CA PRO A 48 8.51 31.87 37.12
C PRO A 48 7.30 30.99 36.81
N ALA A 49 6.59 30.84 37.89
CA ALA A 49 5.36 30.12 38.18
C ALA A 49 4.18 30.57 37.30
N ALA A 50 3.25 29.61 37.15
CA ALA A 50 1.89 29.82 36.71
C ALA A 50 1.09 30.71 37.67
N PRO A 51 0.05 31.41 37.27
CA PRO A 51 -1.03 31.79 38.15
C PRO A 51 -2.26 30.87 37.93
N GLU A 52 -2.70 30.36 39.05
CA GLU A 52 -4.03 29.82 39.32
C GLU A 52 -5.07 30.93 39.43
N THR A 53 -6.33 30.48 39.18
CA THR A 53 -7.63 30.92 39.70
C THR A 53 -8.19 32.25 39.21
N ASP A 54 -9.45 32.24 38.75
CA ASP A 54 -10.61 32.37 39.65
C ASP A 54 -11.93 32.06 38.95
N GLU A 55 -12.80 31.38 39.66
CA GLU A 55 -14.25 31.24 39.48
C GLU A 55 -14.95 32.59 39.62
N ALA A 56 -15.95 32.83 38.76
CA ALA A 56 -17.17 33.56 39.15
C ALA A 56 -18.25 33.34 38.11
N ALA A 57 -19.18 32.67 38.40
CA ALA A 57 -20.63 32.58 38.53
C ALA A 57 -21.44 33.82 38.04
N ALA A 58 -22.68 33.42 37.58
CA ALA A 58 -23.90 34.20 37.46
C ALA A 58 -23.99 35.12 36.22
N GLU A 59 -25.07 35.28 35.54
CA GLU A 59 -26.53 35.07 35.77
C GLU A 59 -27.25 35.31 34.42
N THR A 60 -28.33 34.60 34.23
CA THR A 60 -29.63 34.99 33.69
C THR A 60 -29.75 36.05 32.60
N GLY A 61 -30.50 35.68 31.58
CA GLY A 61 -31.12 36.58 30.60
C GLY A 61 -32.13 35.87 29.75
N GLU A 62 -33.38 35.85 30.26
CA GLU A 62 -34.65 35.58 29.51
C GLU A 62 -34.88 36.64 28.46
N GLY A 63 -35.57 36.21 27.43
CA GLY A 63 -36.20 37.04 26.39
C GLY A 63 -36.59 36.16 25.22
N ASP A 64 -37.73 35.56 25.23
CA ASP A 64 -39.10 35.90 24.88
C ASP A 64 -39.27 36.65 23.55
N SER A 65 -40.15 36.10 22.79
CA SER A 65 -41.12 36.60 21.79
C SER A 65 -41.09 35.87 20.47
N THR A 66 -42.12 35.06 20.27
CA THR A 66 -43.37 35.25 19.46
C THR A 66 -43.15 35.09 17.97
N GLU A 67 -43.93 34.26 17.49
CA GLU A 67 -45.19 34.20 16.74
C GLU A 67 -45.05 33.80 15.29
N GLY A 68 -45.93 32.89 14.85
CA GLY A 68 -46.22 32.68 13.44
C GLY A 68 -46.66 31.26 13.07
N GLY A 69 -47.81 30.80 13.52
CA GLY A 69 -48.65 29.89 12.73
C GLY A 69 -49.65 30.76 11.92
N PRO A 70 -50.62 30.26 11.23
CA PRO A 70 -51.10 28.89 10.95
C PRO A 70 -51.54 28.68 9.48
N ALA A 71 -52.05 27.53 9.12
CA ALA A 71 -53.18 27.25 8.20
C ALA A 71 -53.20 25.75 7.88
N GLU A 72 -54.09 24.96 8.44
CA GLU A 72 -55.48 24.61 8.02
C GLU A 72 -55.70 24.48 6.52
N SER A 73 -56.05 23.30 6.09
CA SER A 73 -57.17 23.09 5.20
C SER A 73 -57.74 21.66 5.32
N GLU A 74 -58.95 21.66 5.84
CA GLU A 74 -59.96 20.60 5.77
C GLU A 74 -60.40 20.29 4.34
N SER A 75 -60.91 19.10 4.14
CA SER A 75 -62.27 18.81 3.55
C SER A 75 -62.50 17.30 3.64
N LYS A 76 -63.46 16.84 4.44
CA LYS A 76 -64.90 16.65 4.13
C LYS A 76 -65.09 15.76 2.88
N ALA A 77 -65.84 14.75 2.89
CA ALA A 77 -67.06 14.25 3.52
C ALA A 77 -67.75 13.28 2.55
N GLY A 78 -68.64 12.49 3.02
CA GLY A 78 -69.67 11.81 2.23
C GLY A 78 -69.80 10.34 2.62
N SER A 79 -70.63 9.97 3.55
CA SER A 79 -72.12 9.95 3.60
C SER A 79 -72.72 8.71 2.95
N GLU A 80 -73.38 7.96 3.86
CA GLU A 80 -74.68 7.30 3.78
C GLU A 80 -74.81 6.05 2.90
N THR A 81 -75.32 4.95 3.42
CA THR A 81 -76.76 4.68 3.68
C THR A 81 -76.90 3.28 4.30
N GLY A 82 -77.68 3.17 5.38
CA GLY A 82 -78.34 1.91 5.74
C GLY A 82 -79.65 1.72 4.96
N PRO A 83 -80.36 0.63 5.04
CA PRO A 83 -81.40 0.52 6.06
C PRO A 83 -81.72 -0.92 6.56
N LYS A 84 -82.36 -0.89 7.78
CA LYS A 84 -83.56 -1.62 8.27
C LYS A 84 -83.70 -3.13 8.16
N ALA A 85 -83.71 -3.74 9.36
CA ALA A 85 -84.85 -4.39 10.07
C ALA A 85 -85.61 -5.52 9.37
N ALA A 86 -85.62 -6.69 10.02
CA ALA A 86 -86.85 -7.46 10.24
C ALA A 86 -86.68 -8.36 11.48
N ALA A 87 -87.73 -8.33 12.29
CA ALA A 87 -87.91 -9.03 13.57
C ALA A 87 -88.23 -10.52 13.37
N GLY A 88 -88.01 -11.32 14.37
CA GLY A 88 -88.47 -12.72 14.50
C GLY A 88 -87.92 -13.39 15.73
N ALA A 89 -88.60 -13.37 16.71
CA ALA A 89 -89.15 -14.10 17.87
C ALA A 89 -88.40 -15.39 18.30
N ASP A 90 -88.31 -15.45 19.65
CA ASP A 90 -88.41 -16.61 20.55
C ASP A 90 -87.38 -17.73 20.51
N GLY A 91 -86.76 -17.88 21.64
CA GLY A 91 -85.98 -19.05 22.01
C GLY A 91 -85.32 -18.90 23.38
N VAL A 92 -86.05 -19.07 24.44
CA VAL A 92 -85.60 -19.30 25.80
C VAL A 92 -84.75 -20.59 25.84
N GLN A 93 -83.47 -20.54 26.09
CA GLN A 93 -82.69 -21.70 26.51
C GLN A 93 -81.69 -21.32 27.59
N THR A 94 -81.99 -21.79 28.73
CA THR A 94 -81.28 -22.38 29.90
C THR A 94 -79.77 -22.18 30.03
N TRP A 95 -79.45 -21.67 31.22
CA TRP A 95 -78.15 -21.60 31.85
C TRP A 95 -77.61 -22.99 32.16
N ALA A 96 -76.75 -23.58 31.34
CA ALA A 96 -75.74 -24.59 31.80
C ALA A 96 -74.70 -24.79 30.74
N ASP A 97 -73.43 -24.92 31.22
CA ASP A 97 -72.20 -25.24 30.53
C ASP A 97 -71.36 -24.11 29.90
N ARG A 98 -70.62 -23.42 30.77
CA ARG A 98 -69.37 -22.80 30.39
C ARG A 98 -68.24 -23.83 30.57
N PRO A 99 -67.54 -24.24 29.53
CA PRO A 99 -66.28 -24.95 29.72
C PRO A 99 -65.28 -24.06 30.41
N LYS A 100 -64.70 -24.54 31.48
CA LYS A 100 -63.54 -23.97 32.17
C LYS A 100 -62.27 -24.26 31.40
N ASP A 101 -62.11 -23.70 30.21
CA ASP A 101 -60.87 -23.74 29.45
C ASP A 101 -60.31 -22.37 29.31
N GLY A 102 -59.38 -21.96 30.13
CA GLY A 102 -58.81 -20.67 29.96
C GLY A 102 -57.73 -20.17 30.92
N ILE A 103 -56.90 -21.06 31.49
CA ILE A 103 -55.75 -20.58 32.31
C ILE A 103 -54.38 -21.06 31.80
N VAL A 104 -54.24 -21.44 30.54
CA VAL A 104 -52.97 -21.92 30.00
C VAL A 104 -52.31 -20.90 29.02
N SER A 105 -53.02 -19.91 28.54
CA SER A 105 -52.50 -18.97 27.50
C SER A 105 -51.71 -17.77 28.06
N ALA A 106 -51.93 -17.36 29.29
CA ALA A 106 -51.27 -16.18 29.86
C ALA A 106 -49.77 -16.37 30.15
N ARG A 107 -49.38 -17.56 30.55
CA ARG A 107 -47.98 -17.88 30.90
C ARG A 107 -47.06 -17.98 29.68
N ARG A 108 -47.57 -18.49 28.52
CA ARG A 108 -46.82 -18.53 27.26
C ARG A 108 -46.57 -17.14 26.66
N SER A 109 -47.53 -16.20 26.82
CA SER A 109 -47.38 -14.86 26.28
C SER A 109 -46.30 -14.03 27.02
N HIS A 110 -46.17 -14.23 28.32
CA HIS A 110 -45.10 -13.57 29.11
C HIS A 110 -43.71 -14.09 28.73
N TRP A 111 -43.54 -15.39 28.58
CA TRP A 111 -42.27 -15.98 28.19
C TRP A 111 -41.82 -15.52 26.79
N LEU A 112 -42.74 -15.46 25.81
CA LEU A 112 -42.46 -14.91 24.48
C LEU A 112 -42.09 -13.42 24.52
N ARG A 113 -42.65 -12.64 25.41
CA ARG A 113 -42.28 -11.21 25.61
C ARG A 113 -40.86 -11.10 26.19
N TRP A 114 -40.52 -11.92 27.19
CA TRP A 114 -39.19 -11.93 27.79
C TRP A 114 -38.14 -12.41 26.81
N THR A 115 -38.41 -13.42 25.99
CA THR A 115 -37.50 -13.88 24.95
C THR A 115 -37.31 -12.85 23.85
N ALA A 116 -38.39 -12.15 23.44
CA ALA A 116 -38.29 -11.04 22.49
C ALA A 116 -37.46 -9.85 23.03
N LEU A 117 -37.67 -9.48 24.30
CA LEU A 117 -36.86 -8.44 24.95
C LEU A 117 -35.39 -8.85 25.09
N ALA A 118 -35.10 -10.10 25.48
CA ALA A 118 -33.74 -10.63 25.56
C ALA A 118 -33.06 -10.65 24.17
N ALA A 119 -33.78 -11.08 23.12
CA ALA A 119 -33.28 -11.06 21.75
C ALA A 119 -33.02 -9.62 21.27
N SER A 120 -33.94 -8.69 21.54
CA SER A 120 -33.75 -7.26 21.22
C SER A 120 -32.55 -6.66 21.96
N PHE A 121 -32.37 -7.00 23.23
CA PHE A 121 -31.23 -6.56 24.01
C PHE A 121 -29.91 -7.13 23.44
N LEU A 122 -29.86 -8.40 23.08
CA LEU A 122 -28.68 -9.01 22.43
C LEU A 122 -28.35 -8.33 21.09
N VAL A 123 -29.36 -8.01 20.29
CA VAL A 123 -29.16 -7.25 19.03
C VAL A 123 -28.60 -5.86 19.29
N LEU A 124 -29.13 -5.15 20.31
CA LEU A 124 -28.63 -3.83 20.68
C LEU A 124 -27.18 -3.89 21.19
N VAL A 125 -26.85 -4.89 22.01
CA VAL A 125 -25.47 -5.10 22.49
C VAL A 125 -24.56 -5.41 21.30
N ALA A 126 -24.96 -6.31 20.41
CA ALA A 126 -24.19 -6.65 19.21
C ALA A 126 -23.98 -5.42 18.30
N ALA A 127 -25.04 -4.61 18.11
CA ALA A 127 -24.95 -3.36 17.35
C ALA A 127 -24.01 -2.34 18.03
N GLY A 128 -24.09 -2.22 19.34
CA GLY A 128 -23.20 -1.33 20.14
C GLY A 128 -21.74 -1.75 20.07
N VAL A 129 -21.47 -3.04 20.21
CA VAL A 129 -20.11 -3.60 20.05
C VAL A 129 -19.61 -3.43 18.62
N GLY A 130 -20.44 -3.72 17.61
CA GLY A 130 -20.11 -3.53 16.20
C GLY A 130 -19.79 -2.06 15.87
N TRP A 131 -20.60 -1.14 16.40
CA TRP A 131 -20.35 0.29 16.26
C TRP A 131 -19.05 0.75 16.91
N TRP A 132 -18.78 0.25 18.13
CA TRP A 132 -17.52 0.56 18.82
C TRP A 132 -16.31 0.03 18.09
N MET A 133 -16.38 -1.22 17.58
CA MET A 133 -15.32 -1.80 16.76
C MET A 133 -15.09 -1.01 15.48
N TYR A 134 -16.16 -0.64 14.78
CA TYR A 134 -16.09 0.19 13.58
C TYR A 134 -15.37 1.52 13.86
N LYS A 135 -15.82 2.24 14.90
CA LYS A 135 -15.21 3.53 15.26
C LYS A 135 -13.75 3.42 15.70
N LYS A 136 -13.38 2.31 16.34
CA LYS A 136 -11.99 2.05 16.71
C LYS A 136 -11.12 1.85 15.48
N LEU A 137 -11.56 1.05 14.50
CA LEU A 137 -10.82 0.80 13.26
C LEU A 137 -10.71 2.07 12.40
N ASP A 138 -11.82 2.78 12.26
CA ASP A 138 -11.91 4.04 11.52
C ASP A 138 -10.96 5.11 12.10
N GLY A 139 -10.89 5.21 13.43
CA GLY A 139 -10.00 6.14 14.12
C GLY A 139 -8.51 5.75 14.15
N ASN A 140 -8.13 4.56 13.67
CA ASN A 140 -6.73 4.15 13.56
C ASN A 140 -6.05 4.69 12.29
N ILE A 141 -6.84 5.01 11.24
CA ILE A 141 -6.31 5.38 9.92
C ILE A 141 -5.61 6.73 10.02
N THR A 142 -4.38 6.78 9.56
CA THR A 142 -3.60 8.03 9.46
C THR A 142 -3.79 8.64 8.08
N THR A 143 -4.25 9.90 8.02
CA THR A 143 -4.47 10.61 6.74
C THR A 143 -3.32 11.56 6.46
N ASP A 144 -2.72 11.47 5.26
CA ASP A 144 -1.68 12.40 4.77
C ASP A 144 -2.32 13.69 4.23
N THR A 145 -2.72 14.55 5.16
CA THR A 145 -3.33 15.84 4.81
C THR A 145 -2.33 16.81 4.18
N SER A 146 -1.03 16.64 4.47
CA SER A 146 0.03 17.48 3.93
C SER A 146 0.24 17.22 2.44
N ALA A 147 0.34 15.95 2.04
CA ALA A 147 0.41 15.58 0.63
C ALA A 147 -0.84 16.00 -0.14
N ALA A 148 -2.02 15.81 0.43
CA ALA A 148 -3.28 16.23 -0.19
C ALA A 148 -3.33 17.74 -0.42
N ALA A 149 -2.87 18.56 0.54
CA ALA A 149 -2.83 20.02 0.40
C ALA A 149 -1.86 20.46 -0.70
N GLU A 150 -0.68 19.83 -0.78
CA GLU A 150 0.29 20.12 -1.83
C GLU A 150 -0.21 19.70 -3.21
N LEU A 151 -0.72 18.48 -3.37
CA LEU A 151 -1.29 18.01 -4.63
C LEU A 151 -2.43 18.90 -5.12
N LYS A 152 -3.28 19.39 -4.22
CA LYS A 152 -4.33 20.35 -4.54
C LYS A 152 -3.77 21.68 -5.04
N ALA A 153 -2.64 22.15 -4.50
CA ALA A 153 -1.99 23.36 -4.97
C ALA A 153 -1.44 23.23 -6.40
N TYR A 154 -1.08 22.01 -6.81
CA TYR A 154 -0.56 21.70 -8.13
C TYR A 154 -1.58 20.99 -9.04
N GLU A 155 -2.87 21.01 -8.71
CA GLU A 155 -3.94 20.30 -9.44
C GLU A 155 -3.92 20.57 -10.96
N LYS A 156 -3.58 21.78 -11.37
CA LYS A 156 -3.51 22.18 -12.80
C LYS A 156 -2.34 21.55 -13.57
N GLU A 157 -1.35 21.05 -12.86
CA GLU A 157 -0.15 20.41 -13.44
C GLU A 157 -0.32 18.89 -13.52
N ARG A 158 -1.28 18.34 -12.79
CA ARG A 158 -1.53 16.90 -12.73
C ARG A 158 -2.19 16.39 -14.02
N PRO A 159 -1.88 15.18 -14.46
CA PRO A 159 -2.52 14.57 -15.63
C PRO A 159 -4.04 14.47 -15.46
N THR A 160 -4.76 14.59 -16.57
CA THR A 160 -6.22 14.33 -16.59
C THR A 160 -6.43 12.82 -16.78
N PRO A 161 -7.30 12.15 -15.98
CA PRO A 161 -7.64 10.76 -16.20
C PRO A 161 -8.21 10.53 -17.61
N VAL A 162 -7.74 9.50 -18.29
CA VAL A 162 -8.27 9.10 -19.62
C VAL A 162 -9.49 8.21 -19.46
N VAL A 163 -9.44 7.28 -18.48
CA VAL A 163 -10.54 6.37 -18.15
C VAL A 163 -10.95 6.62 -16.70
N MET A 164 -12.17 7.09 -16.49
CA MET A 164 -12.65 7.60 -15.20
C MET A 164 -12.86 6.51 -14.14
N ASP A 165 -13.21 5.28 -14.56
CA ASP A 165 -13.52 4.18 -13.64
C ASP A 165 -12.29 3.33 -13.29
N ALA A 166 -11.18 3.48 -14.01
CA ALA A 166 -9.89 2.89 -13.64
C ALA A 166 -9.32 3.62 -12.42
N GLN A 167 -8.56 2.92 -11.57
CA GLN A 167 -7.93 3.49 -10.38
C GLN A 167 -6.43 3.25 -10.38
N ASN A 168 -5.66 4.29 -10.15
CA ASN A 168 -4.22 4.25 -10.05
C ASN A 168 -3.80 4.58 -8.62
N ILE A 169 -3.21 3.60 -7.94
CA ILE A 169 -2.88 3.68 -6.52
C ILE A 169 -1.36 3.60 -6.39
N LEU A 170 -0.74 4.57 -5.74
CA LEU A 170 0.69 4.54 -5.48
C LEU A 170 0.96 3.95 -4.10
N LEU A 171 1.59 2.78 -4.08
CA LEU A 171 2.03 2.10 -2.88
C LEU A 171 3.49 2.49 -2.61
N ILE A 172 3.77 3.02 -1.42
CA ILE A 172 5.10 3.49 -1.02
C ILE A 172 5.54 2.76 0.24
N GLY A 173 6.62 2.00 0.16
CA GLY A 173 7.31 1.42 1.31
C GLY A 173 8.32 2.42 1.86
N SER A 174 8.07 2.95 3.04
CA SER A 174 8.96 3.90 3.71
C SER A 174 9.95 3.19 4.63
N ASP A 175 11.24 3.50 4.49
CA ASP A 175 12.29 3.05 5.41
C ASP A 175 12.46 4.02 6.61
N SER A 176 11.40 4.76 6.97
CA SER A 176 11.42 5.63 8.14
C SER A 176 11.91 4.88 9.36
N ARG A 177 13.00 5.39 9.94
CA ARG A 177 13.63 4.83 11.17
C ARG A 177 13.20 5.58 12.42
N ALA A 178 12.12 6.37 12.33
CA ALA A 178 11.52 7.03 13.47
C ALA A 178 10.82 6.03 14.41
N GLY A 179 10.71 6.37 15.68
CA GLY A 179 10.02 5.53 16.67
C GLY A 179 10.62 4.14 16.81
N ASP A 180 9.78 3.11 16.77
CA ASP A 180 10.15 1.70 16.96
C ASP A 180 10.93 1.08 15.77
N ASN A 181 11.01 1.78 14.64
CA ASN A 181 11.77 1.35 13.47
C ASN A 181 13.29 1.60 13.59
N ARG A 182 13.77 2.28 14.64
CA ARG A 182 15.21 2.53 14.88
C ARG A 182 16.07 1.27 14.90
N LYS A 183 15.50 0.13 15.28
CA LYS A 183 16.20 -1.16 15.33
C LYS A 183 16.65 -1.68 13.95
N TYR A 184 16.08 -1.17 12.86
CA TYR A 184 16.41 -1.62 11.50
C TYR A 184 17.54 -0.83 10.83
N GLY A 185 18.21 0.06 11.54
CA GLY A 185 19.38 0.78 11.03
C GLY A 185 19.72 2.02 11.85
N ARG A 186 20.78 2.75 11.45
CA ARG A 186 21.13 4.02 12.08
C ARG A 186 20.09 5.07 11.77
N ASP A 187 19.74 5.87 12.78
CA ASP A 187 18.94 7.08 12.61
C ASP A 187 19.80 8.09 11.83
N ASP A 188 19.40 8.38 10.60
CA ASP A 188 20.08 9.31 9.68
C ASP A 188 19.55 10.74 9.85
N GLY A 189 19.05 11.09 11.06
CA GLY A 189 18.54 12.45 11.35
C GLY A 189 17.14 12.71 10.81
N GLY A 190 16.32 11.65 10.63
CA GLY A 190 14.93 11.75 10.16
C GLY A 190 14.79 11.77 8.64
N SER A 191 15.85 11.47 7.90
CA SER A 191 15.74 11.25 6.45
C SER A 191 14.88 10.01 6.20
N GLN A 192 13.76 10.22 5.50
CA GLN A 192 12.86 9.16 5.07
C GLN A 192 13.14 8.88 3.60
N ARG A 193 13.32 7.61 3.25
CA ARG A 193 13.49 7.18 1.87
C ARG A 193 12.39 6.20 1.51
N SER A 194 12.00 6.23 0.26
CA SER A 194 11.17 5.18 -0.31
C SER A 194 12.06 4.12 -0.92
N ASP A 195 12.13 2.95 -0.29
CA ASP A 195 12.89 1.81 -0.82
C ASP A 195 12.05 0.97 -1.81
N THR A 196 10.74 1.12 -1.77
CA THR A 196 9.80 0.40 -2.64
C THR A 196 8.70 1.37 -3.08
N THR A 197 8.51 1.48 -4.39
CA THR A 197 7.41 2.24 -4.98
C THR A 197 6.75 1.39 -6.05
N ILE A 198 5.44 1.18 -5.92
CA ILE A 198 4.65 0.36 -6.83
C ILE A 198 3.44 1.17 -7.29
N LEU A 199 3.27 1.32 -8.59
CA LEU A 199 2.07 1.84 -9.20
C LEU A 199 1.11 0.68 -9.47
N LEU A 200 0.03 0.62 -8.71
CA LEU A 200 -1.04 -0.36 -8.89
C LEU A 200 -2.13 0.27 -9.75
N HIS A 201 -2.33 -0.28 -10.93
CA HIS A 201 -3.44 0.03 -11.82
C HIS A 201 -4.53 -1.02 -11.67
N LEU A 202 -5.73 -0.59 -11.29
CA LEU A 202 -6.92 -1.43 -11.20
C LEU A 202 -7.85 -1.07 -12.36
N ALA A 203 -8.07 -2.01 -13.26
CA ALA A 203 -8.87 -1.80 -14.45
C ALA A 203 -10.31 -1.36 -14.13
N ALA A 204 -10.91 -0.56 -15.01
CA ALA A 204 -12.26 -0.02 -14.85
C ALA A 204 -13.32 -1.12 -14.72
N ASP A 205 -13.14 -2.24 -15.42
CA ASP A 205 -14.03 -3.39 -15.37
C ASP A 205 -13.80 -4.30 -14.15
N ARG A 206 -12.79 -4.00 -13.30
CA ARG A 206 -12.41 -4.77 -12.11
C ARG A 206 -12.05 -6.24 -12.39
N LYS A 207 -11.57 -6.55 -13.62
CA LYS A 207 -11.17 -7.92 -13.98
C LYS A 207 -9.67 -8.14 -14.01
N SER A 208 -8.89 -7.07 -13.97
CA SER A 208 -7.43 -7.15 -13.92
C SER A 208 -6.84 -6.07 -13.02
N ALA A 209 -5.67 -6.36 -12.49
CA ALA A 209 -4.85 -5.44 -11.72
C ALA A 209 -3.38 -5.60 -12.15
N THR A 210 -2.71 -4.50 -12.43
CA THR A 210 -1.31 -4.48 -12.84
C THR A 210 -0.49 -3.67 -11.86
N ALA A 211 0.47 -4.30 -11.21
CA ALA A 211 1.38 -3.69 -10.25
C ALA A 211 2.75 -3.47 -10.89
N VAL A 212 3.12 -2.22 -11.10
CA VAL A 212 4.36 -1.81 -11.76
C VAL A 212 5.35 -1.29 -10.73
N SER A 213 6.44 -2.02 -10.51
CA SER A 213 7.54 -1.60 -9.63
C SER A 213 8.38 -0.52 -10.29
N ILE A 214 8.62 0.58 -9.57
CA ILE A 214 9.49 1.68 -9.98
C ILE A 214 10.79 1.59 -9.18
N PRO A 215 11.94 1.35 -9.84
CA PRO A 215 13.23 1.24 -9.15
C PRO A 215 13.58 2.54 -8.42
N ARG A 216 14.04 2.42 -7.18
CA ARG A 216 14.45 3.60 -6.38
C ARG A 216 15.64 4.35 -7.00
N ASP A 217 16.51 3.62 -7.73
CA ASP A 217 17.72 4.12 -8.36
C ASP A 217 17.49 4.56 -9.82
N LEU A 218 16.23 4.55 -10.30
CA LEU A 218 15.85 5.05 -11.62
C LEU A 218 16.11 6.55 -11.72
N MET A 219 16.79 6.98 -12.77
CA MET A 219 17.01 8.40 -13.06
C MET A 219 15.71 9.03 -13.57
N ALA A 220 15.24 10.05 -12.88
CA ALA A 220 13.98 10.70 -13.17
C ALA A 220 14.08 12.23 -13.02
N GLU A 221 13.23 12.94 -13.73
CA GLU A 221 13.03 14.39 -13.55
C GLU A 221 12.11 14.65 -12.36
N ILE A 222 12.70 15.09 -11.24
CA ILE A 222 11.95 15.48 -10.05
C ILE A 222 11.52 16.94 -10.18
N PRO A 223 10.21 17.23 -10.14
CA PRO A 223 9.74 18.62 -10.23
C PRO A 223 10.14 19.44 -9.00
N SER A 224 9.95 20.74 -9.06
CA SER A 224 10.06 21.59 -7.88
C SER A 224 9.00 21.19 -6.85
N CYS A 225 9.44 20.70 -5.71
CA CYS A 225 8.58 20.23 -4.62
C CYS A 225 8.68 21.14 -3.41
N ARG A 226 7.67 21.08 -2.54
CA ARG A 226 7.70 21.76 -1.25
C ARG A 226 8.36 20.84 -0.21
N THR A 227 9.33 21.36 0.51
CA THR A 227 9.97 20.65 1.64
C THR A 227 9.15 20.81 2.91
N GLY A 228 9.46 19.99 3.93
CA GLY A 228 8.83 20.10 5.24
C GLY A 228 8.95 21.49 5.89
N ASP A 229 9.96 22.29 5.49
CA ASP A 229 10.17 23.68 5.94
C ASP A 229 9.40 24.73 5.09
N ASP A 230 8.45 24.32 4.29
CA ASP A 230 7.71 25.19 3.35
C ASP A 230 8.55 25.83 2.25
N LYS A 231 9.80 25.41 2.07
CA LYS A 231 10.67 25.87 0.99
C LYS A 231 10.40 25.07 -0.28
N LYS A 232 10.69 25.66 -1.43
CA LYS A 232 10.62 24.96 -2.71
C LYS A 232 12.00 24.48 -3.13
N THR A 233 12.08 23.21 -3.54
CA THR A 233 13.27 22.66 -4.20
C THR A 233 13.38 23.18 -5.62
N ARG A 234 14.55 23.02 -6.23
CA ARG A 234 14.70 23.20 -7.68
C ARG A 234 14.32 21.90 -8.38
N GLU A 235 13.83 22.03 -9.60
CA GLU A 235 13.71 20.89 -10.50
C GLU A 235 15.08 20.29 -10.77
N GLN A 236 15.18 18.95 -10.78
CA GLN A 236 16.45 18.25 -10.94
C GLN A 236 16.26 16.86 -11.54
N PHE A 237 17.25 16.43 -12.34
CA PHE A 237 17.36 15.09 -12.85
C PHE A 237 18.26 14.26 -11.94
N THR A 238 17.68 13.34 -11.18
CA THR A 238 18.39 12.53 -10.18
C THR A 238 17.66 11.22 -9.92
N GLN A 239 18.10 10.44 -8.92
CA GLN A 239 17.44 9.20 -8.52
C GLN A 239 16.02 9.43 -8.06
N PHE A 240 15.13 8.55 -8.45
CA PHE A 240 13.70 8.60 -8.14
C PHE A 240 13.40 8.69 -6.64
N ASN A 241 14.12 7.90 -5.80
CA ASN A 241 13.91 7.91 -4.34
C ASN A 241 14.20 9.26 -3.68
N THR A 242 14.99 10.14 -4.33
CA THR A 242 15.25 11.50 -3.87
C THR A 242 13.96 12.33 -3.80
N ALA A 243 12.95 12.03 -4.61
CA ALA A 243 11.67 12.71 -4.56
C ALA A 243 11.00 12.60 -3.17
N PHE A 244 11.04 11.40 -2.59
CA PHE A 244 10.49 11.17 -1.25
C PHE A 244 11.30 11.88 -0.16
N GLU A 245 12.63 11.91 -0.28
CA GLU A 245 13.51 12.63 0.65
C GLU A 245 13.30 14.15 0.60
N LEU A 246 13.06 14.71 -0.59
CA LEU A 246 12.89 16.15 -0.79
C LEU A 246 11.52 16.67 -0.34
N GLY A 247 10.45 15.99 -0.66
CA GLY A 247 9.09 16.48 -0.45
C GLY A 247 8.07 15.39 -0.16
N GLY A 248 8.52 14.25 0.36
CA GLY A 248 7.64 13.17 0.81
C GLY A 248 6.73 12.61 -0.29
N THR A 249 5.56 12.17 0.14
CA THR A 249 4.56 11.51 -0.70
C THR A 249 4.13 12.37 -1.89
N ALA A 250 3.85 13.66 -1.67
CA ALA A 250 3.38 14.56 -2.74
C ALA A 250 4.41 14.74 -3.86
N CYS A 251 5.68 14.88 -3.50
CA CYS A 251 6.77 15.01 -4.47
C CYS A 251 6.94 13.72 -5.27
N THR A 252 6.85 12.56 -4.62
CA THR A 252 6.92 11.25 -5.26
C THR A 252 5.77 11.07 -6.25
N ILE A 253 4.53 11.38 -5.85
CA ILE A 253 3.35 11.33 -6.74
C ILE A 253 3.57 12.22 -7.97
N ARG A 254 3.95 13.48 -7.79
CA ARG A 254 4.19 14.40 -8.90
C ARG A 254 5.31 13.94 -9.83
N THR A 255 6.33 13.28 -9.28
CA THR A 255 7.41 12.68 -10.08
C THR A 255 6.89 11.51 -10.92
N VAL A 256 6.08 10.61 -10.32
CA VAL A 256 5.44 9.51 -11.05
C VAL A 256 4.49 10.03 -12.12
N GLU A 257 3.62 10.98 -11.79
CA GLU A 257 2.68 11.58 -12.75
C GLU A 257 3.40 12.25 -13.92
N ARG A 258 4.51 12.94 -13.66
CA ARG A 258 5.33 13.59 -14.69
C ARG A 258 6.00 12.55 -15.61
N MET A 259 6.53 11.47 -15.02
CA MET A 259 7.24 10.41 -15.75
C MET A 259 6.29 9.58 -16.61
N THR A 260 5.11 9.24 -16.07
CA THR A 260 4.19 8.27 -16.69
C THR A 260 3.04 8.92 -17.44
N GLY A 261 2.70 10.18 -17.12
CA GLY A 261 1.46 10.82 -17.57
C GLY A 261 0.20 10.17 -17.00
N ILE A 262 0.32 9.30 -16.00
CA ILE A 262 -0.79 8.62 -15.31
C ILE A 262 -1.16 9.44 -14.08
N ARG A 263 -2.43 9.81 -13.94
CA ARG A 263 -2.92 10.44 -12.70
C ARG A 263 -2.97 9.41 -11.59
N ILE A 264 -2.45 9.77 -10.43
CA ILE A 264 -2.54 8.96 -9.22
C ILE A 264 -3.80 9.37 -8.45
N ASP A 265 -4.73 8.44 -8.30
CA ASP A 265 -6.02 8.67 -7.62
C ASP A 265 -5.88 8.54 -6.12
N HIS A 266 -5.15 7.52 -5.67
CA HIS A 266 -4.91 7.21 -4.27
C HIS A 266 -3.45 6.93 -3.98
N HIS A 267 -3.05 7.08 -2.71
CA HIS A 267 -1.75 6.61 -2.25
C HIS A 267 -1.83 5.96 -0.87
N MET A 268 -0.91 5.04 -0.64
CA MET A 268 -0.74 4.36 0.64
C MET A 268 0.74 4.30 0.98
N VAL A 269 1.09 4.73 2.17
CA VAL A 269 2.45 4.61 2.71
C VAL A 269 2.45 3.59 3.82
N VAL A 270 3.38 2.65 3.76
CA VAL A 270 3.56 1.57 4.75
C VAL A 270 4.97 1.62 5.29
N ASP A 271 5.14 1.57 6.59
CA ASP A 271 6.44 1.44 7.23
C ASP A 271 6.76 -0.03 7.58
N PHE A 272 7.97 -0.29 8.11
CA PHE A 272 8.42 -1.64 8.43
C PHE A 272 7.57 -2.33 9.50
N ASN A 273 7.14 -1.62 10.54
CA ASN A 273 6.29 -2.21 11.58
C ASN A 273 4.92 -2.54 11.03
N GLY A 274 4.34 -1.62 10.28
CA GLY A 274 3.06 -1.83 9.61
C GLY A 274 3.06 -3.03 8.67
N PHE A 275 4.12 -3.18 7.87
CA PHE A 275 4.28 -4.34 7.00
C PHE A 275 4.28 -5.65 7.80
N LYS A 276 5.05 -5.72 8.91
CA LYS A 276 5.10 -6.92 9.75
C LYS A 276 3.76 -7.25 10.39
N ASP A 277 3.10 -6.23 10.94
CA ASP A 277 1.82 -6.40 11.62
C ASP A 277 0.75 -6.91 10.64
N MET A 278 0.75 -6.44 9.39
CA MET A 278 -0.15 -6.95 8.34
C MET A 278 0.14 -8.43 8.00
N VAL A 279 1.41 -8.81 7.86
CA VAL A 279 1.80 -10.20 7.59
C VAL A 279 1.40 -11.13 8.75
N ASP A 280 1.62 -10.72 9.98
CA ASP A 280 1.25 -11.49 11.16
C ASP A 280 -0.26 -11.60 11.31
N ALA A 281 -1.02 -10.55 10.98
CA ALA A 281 -2.47 -10.54 11.02
C ALA A 281 -3.12 -11.55 10.06
N VAL A 282 -2.52 -11.79 8.87
CA VAL A 282 -2.95 -12.85 7.94
C VAL A 282 -2.44 -14.23 8.34
N ASN A 283 -1.80 -14.34 9.52
CA ASN A 283 -1.18 -15.57 10.02
C ASN A 283 -0.04 -16.06 9.11
N GLY A 284 0.79 -15.12 8.63
CA GLY A 284 1.96 -15.38 7.81
C GLY A 284 1.65 -15.71 6.35
N VAL A 285 2.66 -15.56 5.49
CA VAL A 285 2.59 -15.78 4.04
C VAL A 285 3.46 -16.96 3.66
N GLU A 286 2.95 -17.86 2.82
CA GLU A 286 3.70 -19.00 2.30
C GLU A 286 4.45 -18.59 1.03
N ILE A 287 5.76 -18.84 1.03
CA ILE A 287 6.62 -18.64 -0.13
C ILE A 287 7.37 -19.93 -0.45
N CYS A 288 7.88 -20.06 -1.66
CA CYS A 288 8.78 -21.13 -2.05
C CYS A 288 10.18 -20.58 -2.32
N LEU A 289 11.18 -21.20 -1.71
CA LEU A 289 12.59 -20.86 -1.87
C LEU A 289 13.27 -21.95 -2.70
N LYS A 290 13.88 -21.58 -3.83
CA LYS A 290 14.69 -22.51 -4.64
C LYS A 290 15.97 -22.92 -3.90
N GLU A 291 16.55 -21.99 -3.13
CA GLU A 291 17.78 -22.15 -2.37
C GLU A 291 17.61 -21.63 -0.94
N PRO A 292 18.43 -22.10 0.02
CA PRO A 292 18.41 -21.57 1.37
C PRO A 292 18.93 -20.12 1.40
N ILE A 293 18.42 -19.33 2.33
CA ILE A 293 18.83 -17.94 2.56
C ILE A 293 19.54 -17.85 3.91
N ASP A 294 20.74 -17.25 3.94
CA ASP A 294 21.45 -16.82 5.16
C ASP A 294 21.93 -15.38 4.94
N ASP A 295 21.06 -14.41 5.24
CA ASP A 295 21.39 -12.98 5.11
C ASP A 295 21.50 -12.32 6.48
N LYS A 296 22.76 -12.12 6.93
CA LYS A 296 23.06 -11.52 8.24
C LYS A 296 22.65 -10.05 8.33
N ASP A 297 22.66 -9.33 7.21
CA ASP A 297 22.29 -7.92 7.18
C ASP A 297 20.76 -7.77 7.26
N ALA A 298 20.02 -8.72 6.69
CA ALA A 298 18.57 -8.81 6.79
C ALA A 298 18.09 -9.58 8.03
N HIS A 299 19.02 -10.14 8.82
CA HIS A 299 18.72 -11.02 9.97
C HIS A 299 17.80 -12.18 9.61
N LEU A 300 18.06 -12.83 8.47
CA LEU A 300 17.19 -13.85 7.91
C LEU A 300 17.96 -15.13 7.63
N GLU A 301 17.51 -16.24 8.22
CA GLU A 301 17.95 -17.59 7.92
C GLU A 301 16.74 -18.45 7.61
N LEU A 302 16.67 -19.00 6.39
CA LEU A 302 15.56 -19.82 5.92
C LEU A 302 16.09 -20.99 5.10
N PRO A 303 15.61 -22.22 5.32
CA PRO A 303 15.92 -23.36 4.47
C PRO A 303 15.18 -23.27 3.12
N ALA A 304 15.70 -23.99 2.11
CA ALA A 304 15.03 -24.13 0.82
C ALA A 304 13.65 -24.85 0.97
N GLY A 305 12.80 -24.68 -0.03
CA GLY A 305 11.46 -25.26 -0.11
C GLY A 305 10.35 -24.32 0.40
N ARG A 306 9.17 -24.88 0.64
CA ARG A 306 8.01 -24.12 1.12
C ARG A 306 8.23 -23.66 2.56
N GLN A 307 8.12 -22.36 2.77
CA GLN A 307 8.27 -21.69 4.06
C GLN A 307 7.06 -20.82 4.33
N LYS A 308 6.61 -20.79 5.58
CA LYS A 308 5.61 -19.84 6.04
C LYS A 308 6.31 -18.75 6.84
N LEU A 309 6.37 -17.57 6.27
CA LEU A 309 7.04 -16.42 6.89
C LEU A 309 6.10 -15.67 7.83
N ASN A 310 6.57 -15.37 9.04
CA ASN A 310 5.98 -14.37 9.92
C ASN A 310 6.41 -12.95 9.49
N GLY A 311 5.90 -11.90 10.16
CA GLY A 311 6.18 -10.51 9.80
C GLY A 311 7.67 -10.16 9.78
N GLU A 312 8.45 -10.61 10.77
CA GLU A 312 9.89 -10.34 10.84
C GLU A 312 10.66 -11.05 9.72
N GLN A 313 10.35 -12.33 9.48
CA GLN A 313 10.94 -13.11 8.40
C GLN A 313 10.56 -12.56 7.02
N ALA A 314 9.30 -12.14 6.85
CA ALA A 314 8.84 -11.51 5.62
C ALA A 314 9.58 -10.19 5.35
N LEU A 315 9.74 -9.34 6.36
CA LEU A 315 10.51 -8.11 6.24
C LEU A 315 11.97 -8.39 5.87
N GLY A 316 12.59 -9.37 6.51
CA GLY A 316 13.92 -9.85 6.15
C GLY A 316 14.00 -10.29 4.70
N TYR A 317 13.03 -11.09 4.24
CA TYR A 317 12.96 -11.64 2.88
C TYR A 317 12.87 -10.56 1.79
N VAL A 318 11.99 -9.58 1.94
CA VAL A 318 11.82 -8.50 0.96
C VAL A 318 12.96 -7.48 0.98
N ARG A 319 13.83 -7.51 2.03
CA ARG A 319 15.00 -6.63 2.18
C ARG A 319 16.33 -7.32 1.89
N ALA A 320 16.39 -8.65 1.92
CA ALA A 320 17.64 -9.41 1.70
C ALA A 320 18.28 -9.07 0.34
N ARG A 321 19.62 -8.93 0.32
CA ARG A 321 20.39 -8.56 -0.88
C ARG A 321 21.59 -9.43 -1.12
N LYS A 322 22.31 -9.82 -0.06
CA LYS A 322 23.68 -10.34 -0.19
C LYS A 322 23.77 -11.86 -0.29
N SER A 323 22.73 -12.58 0.12
CA SER A 323 22.74 -14.03 0.21
C SER A 323 21.82 -14.73 -0.79
N ILE A 324 21.24 -13.98 -1.71
CA ILE A 324 20.29 -14.52 -2.69
C ILE A 324 20.68 -14.00 -4.07
N GLY A 325 20.93 -14.95 -4.99
CA GLY A 325 21.24 -14.65 -6.38
C GLY A 325 22.50 -13.79 -6.54
N ASN A 326 22.47 -12.85 -7.47
CA ASN A 326 23.58 -11.94 -7.76
C ASN A 326 23.60 -10.67 -6.87
N GLY A 327 22.61 -10.52 -5.97
CA GLY A 327 22.49 -9.36 -5.06
C GLY A 327 22.00 -8.08 -5.72
N SER A 328 21.49 -8.15 -6.93
CA SER A 328 20.99 -7.00 -7.68
C SER A 328 19.69 -6.43 -7.09
N ASP A 329 19.42 -5.17 -7.40
CA ASP A 329 18.15 -4.52 -7.07
C ASP A 329 16.98 -5.15 -7.83
N THR A 330 17.25 -5.72 -9.02
CA THR A 330 16.27 -6.47 -9.83
C THR A 330 15.71 -7.66 -9.08
N GLU A 331 16.57 -8.55 -8.62
CA GLU A 331 16.14 -9.72 -7.87
C GLU A 331 15.43 -9.38 -6.55
N ARG A 332 15.79 -8.24 -5.94
CA ARG A 332 15.04 -7.76 -4.77
C ARG A 332 13.61 -7.36 -5.16
N MET A 333 13.42 -6.64 -6.26
CA MET A 333 12.09 -6.27 -6.75
C MET A 333 11.26 -7.50 -7.14
N GLU A 334 11.86 -8.48 -7.80
CA GLU A 334 11.21 -9.75 -8.11
C GLU A 334 10.74 -10.48 -6.85
N ARG A 335 11.59 -10.56 -5.81
CA ARG A 335 11.18 -11.14 -4.51
C ARG A 335 10.04 -10.36 -3.85
N GLN A 336 10.04 -9.03 -3.94
CA GLN A 336 8.93 -8.20 -3.44
C GLN A 336 7.64 -8.50 -4.21
N GLN A 337 7.71 -8.63 -5.53
CA GLN A 337 6.56 -9.00 -6.39
C GLN A 337 6.04 -10.40 -6.05
N GLN A 338 6.94 -11.39 -5.94
CA GLN A 338 6.60 -12.76 -5.55
C GLN A 338 5.93 -12.81 -4.16
N PHE A 339 6.47 -12.05 -3.20
CA PHE A 339 5.87 -11.95 -1.87
C PHE A 339 4.47 -11.31 -1.92
N LEU A 340 4.29 -10.24 -2.69
CA LEU A 340 2.99 -9.60 -2.85
C LEU A 340 2.00 -10.52 -3.56
N GLY A 341 2.43 -11.26 -4.58
CA GLY A 341 1.61 -12.29 -5.24
C GLY A 341 1.15 -13.36 -4.26
N ALA A 342 2.08 -13.89 -3.45
CA ALA A 342 1.76 -14.86 -2.40
C ALA A 342 0.81 -14.29 -1.33
N LEU A 343 0.96 -13.01 -0.96
CA LEU A 343 0.05 -12.32 -0.04
C LEU A 343 -1.36 -12.19 -0.62
N VAL A 344 -1.49 -11.77 -1.88
CA VAL A 344 -2.78 -11.68 -2.59
C VAL A 344 -3.45 -13.05 -2.65
N ASN A 345 -2.73 -14.08 -3.06
CA ASN A 345 -3.23 -15.46 -3.09
C ASN A 345 -3.69 -15.92 -1.69
N LYS A 346 -2.92 -15.62 -0.64
CA LYS A 346 -3.28 -15.91 0.75
C LYS A 346 -4.59 -15.23 1.16
N MET A 347 -4.77 -13.98 0.82
CA MET A 347 -5.96 -13.20 1.15
C MET A 347 -7.21 -13.77 0.46
N GLN A 348 -7.09 -14.17 -0.81
CA GLN A 348 -8.20 -14.73 -1.58
C GLN A 348 -8.51 -16.18 -1.19
N SER A 349 -7.49 -17.03 -1.00
CA SER A 349 -7.66 -18.48 -0.82
C SER A 349 -8.19 -18.91 0.55
N ASN A 350 -7.89 -18.18 1.63
CA ASN A 350 -8.18 -18.64 3.00
C ASN A 350 -9.52 -18.18 3.58
N GLY A 351 -10.38 -17.58 2.79
CA GLY A 351 -11.67 -17.05 3.27
C GLY A 351 -11.49 -16.03 4.40
N VAL A 352 -10.35 -15.33 4.45
CA VAL A 352 -10.07 -14.27 5.44
C VAL A 352 -11.14 -13.20 5.30
N LEU A 353 -11.46 -12.82 4.07
CA LEU A 353 -12.47 -11.81 3.73
C LEU A 353 -13.90 -12.21 4.10
N LEU A 354 -14.18 -13.51 4.21
CA LEU A 354 -15.51 -14.02 4.53
C LEU A 354 -15.71 -14.35 6.01
N ASN A 355 -14.63 -14.41 6.80
CA ASN A 355 -14.68 -14.74 8.22
C ASN A 355 -14.40 -13.53 9.09
N PRO A 356 -15.41 -12.96 9.78
CA PRO A 356 -15.25 -11.76 10.60
C PRO A 356 -14.18 -11.87 11.69
N THR A 357 -13.99 -13.07 12.26
CA THR A 357 -12.98 -13.30 13.30
C THR A 357 -11.55 -13.30 12.79
N ARG A 358 -11.34 -13.59 11.50
CA ARG A 358 -10.05 -13.51 10.81
C ARG A 358 -9.84 -12.15 10.14
N LEU A 359 -10.93 -11.54 9.67
CA LEU A 359 -10.88 -10.24 9.00
C LEU A 359 -10.56 -9.10 9.98
N TYR A 360 -11.13 -9.13 11.21
CA TYR A 360 -10.92 -8.06 12.18
C TYR A 360 -9.45 -7.80 12.52
N PRO A 361 -8.60 -8.80 12.86
CA PRO A 361 -7.17 -8.57 13.09
C PRO A 361 -6.44 -7.97 11.89
N VAL A 362 -6.82 -8.38 10.68
CA VAL A 362 -6.23 -7.85 9.43
C VAL A 362 -6.60 -6.38 9.24
N LEU A 363 -7.88 -6.04 9.46
CA LEU A 363 -8.32 -4.64 9.38
C LEU A 363 -7.68 -3.78 10.48
N ASP A 364 -7.56 -4.30 11.72
CA ASP A 364 -6.91 -3.57 12.82
C ASP A 364 -5.42 -3.33 12.53
N ALA A 365 -4.71 -4.32 12.00
CA ALA A 365 -3.32 -4.16 11.57
C ALA A 365 -3.20 -3.18 10.40
N ALA A 366 -4.00 -3.35 9.35
CA ALA A 366 -3.96 -2.48 8.17
C ALA A 366 -4.28 -1.03 8.52
N THR A 367 -5.35 -0.77 9.27
CA THR A 367 -5.76 0.61 9.63
C THR A 367 -4.75 1.33 10.52
N LYS A 368 -3.97 0.61 11.33
CA LYS A 368 -2.89 1.19 12.16
C LYS A 368 -1.60 1.43 11.38
N SER A 369 -1.39 0.70 10.31
CA SER A 369 -0.13 0.59 9.60
C SER A 369 -0.07 1.42 8.34
N LEU A 370 -1.24 1.87 7.85
CA LEU A 370 -1.35 2.62 6.61
C LEU A 370 -1.48 4.12 6.89
N THR A 371 -0.70 4.90 6.15
CA THR A 371 -0.95 6.33 5.94
C THR A 371 -1.52 6.50 4.55
N THR A 372 -2.72 7.06 4.44
CA THR A 372 -3.49 7.13 3.18
C THR A 372 -3.83 8.57 2.82
N ASP A 373 -4.28 8.78 1.58
CA ASP A 373 -4.89 10.05 1.16
C ASP A 373 -6.30 10.22 1.76
N PRO A 374 -6.89 11.45 1.69
CA PRO A 374 -8.25 11.70 2.18
C PRO A 374 -9.37 10.94 1.46
N GLY A 375 -9.10 10.33 0.32
CA GLY A 375 -10.07 9.47 -0.39
C GLY A 375 -10.13 8.04 0.14
N LEU A 376 -9.17 7.65 1.00
CA LEU A 376 -9.07 6.35 1.65
C LEU A 376 -8.95 6.51 3.18
N ASP A 377 -9.46 7.58 3.75
CA ASP A 377 -9.31 7.93 5.17
C ASP A 377 -10.36 7.27 6.08
N SER A 378 -11.25 6.48 5.53
CA SER A 378 -12.25 5.72 6.29
C SER A 378 -12.16 4.23 6.05
N LEU A 379 -12.59 3.45 7.05
CA LEU A 379 -12.70 1.99 6.92
C LEU A 379 -13.62 1.59 5.76
N ARG A 380 -14.63 2.42 5.44
CA ARG A 380 -15.55 2.17 4.35
C ARG A 380 -14.84 2.27 3.00
N ASP A 381 -14.05 3.31 2.79
CA ASP A 381 -13.34 3.55 1.53
C ASP A 381 -12.29 2.46 1.27
N LEU A 382 -11.55 2.06 2.33
CA LEU A 382 -10.64 0.91 2.26
C LEU A 382 -11.39 -0.40 1.95
N TYR A 383 -12.56 -0.61 2.54
CA TYR A 383 -13.39 -1.78 2.25
C TYR A 383 -13.88 -1.78 0.80
N ASP A 384 -14.35 -0.63 0.29
CA ASP A 384 -14.84 -0.52 -1.07
C ASP A 384 -13.71 -0.76 -2.09
N LEU A 385 -12.50 -0.29 -1.81
CA LEU A 385 -11.30 -0.59 -2.60
C LEU A 385 -10.99 -2.10 -2.62
N VAL A 386 -10.88 -2.73 -1.44
CA VAL A 386 -10.60 -4.17 -1.32
C VAL A 386 -11.69 -5.01 -1.98
N ARG A 387 -12.95 -4.59 -1.84
CA ARG A 387 -14.08 -5.22 -2.51
C ARG A 387 -13.96 -5.13 -4.04
N GLY A 388 -13.51 -3.99 -4.57
CA GLY A 388 -13.26 -3.83 -6.01
C GLY A 388 -12.17 -4.77 -6.56
N MET A 389 -11.21 -5.16 -5.70
CA MET A 389 -10.13 -6.08 -6.07
C MET A 389 -10.47 -7.56 -5.82
N ARG A 390 -11.52 -7.85 -5.05
CA ARG A 390 -11.84 -9.21 -4.59
C ARG A 390 -12.13 -10.17 -5.72
N ASP A 391 -12.80 -9.68 -6.75
CA ASP A 391 -13.30 -10.50 -7.87
C ASP A 391 -12.28 -10.58 -9.03
N VAL A 392 -11.11 -9.94 -8.89
CA VAL A 392 -9.99 -10.05 -9.85
C VAL A 392 -9.34 -11.43 -9.68
N PRO A 393 -9.33 -12.29 -10.72
CA PRO A 393 -8.66 -13.59 -10.64
C PRO A 393 -7.16 -13.42 -10.35
N THR A 394 -6.56 -14.35 -9.61
CA THR A 394 -5.12 -14.29 -9.26
C THR A 394 -4.21 -14.29 -10.50
N GLU A 395 -4.63 -14.96 -11.57
CA GLU A 395 -3.95 -14.99 -12.86
C GLU A 395 -3.96 -13.62 -13.56
N GLN A 396 -4.92 -12.75 -13.20
CA GLN A 396 -5.08 -11.41 -13.74
C GLN A 396 -4.51 -10.32 -12.82
N VAL A 397 -3.93 -10.71 -11.68
CA VAL A 397 -3.13 -9.81 -10.83
C VAL A 397 -1.67 -9.98 -11.24
N GLN A 398 -1.19 -9.02 -12.00
CA GLN A 398 0.11 -9.07 -12.65
C GLN A 398 1.11 -8.13 -11.97
N PHE A 399 2.37 -8.56 -11.93
CA PHE A 399 3.49 -7.83 -11.36
C PHE A 399 4.61 -7.72 -12.40
N LEU A 400 5.09 -6.51 -12.63
CA LEU A 400 6.23 -6.27 -13.50
C LEU A 400 7.06 -5.09 -12.99
N THR A 401 8.26 -4.95 -13.51
CA THR A 401 9.10 -3.76 -13.29
C THR A 401 9.06 -2.91 -14.56
N VAL A 402 9.08 -1.58 -14.42
CA VAL A 402 9.19 -0.68 -15.58
C VAL A 402 10.35 -1.13 -16.47
N PRO A 403 10.20 -1.12 -17.82
CA PRO A 403 11.29 -1.39 -18.74
C PRO A 403 12.47 -0.45 -18.48
N ARG A 404 13.62 -1.02 -18.13
CA ARG A 404 14.79 -0.27 -17.67
C ARG A 404 16.09 -0.91 -18.11
N GLN A 405 17.14 -0.11 -18.17
CA GLN A 405 18.52 -0.53 -18.42
C GLN A 405 19.49 0.26 -17.53
N PRO A 406 20.74 -0.20 -17.38
CA PRO A 406 21.75 0.58 -16.67
C PRO A 406 21.91 1.98 -17.29
N TYR A 407 21.90 3.03 -16.45
CA TYR A 407 22.09 4.40 -16.90
C TYR A 407 23.50 4.59 -17.47
N ARG A 408 23.58 5.09 -18.71
CA ARG A 408 24.83 5.23 -19.47
C ARG A 408 25.97 5.96 -18.77
N ASN A 409 25.65 6.94 -17.89
CA ASN A 409 26.66 7.73 -17.18
C ASN A 409 27.04 7.14 -15.82
N ASN A 410 26.24 6.18 -15.30
CA ASN A 410 26.52 5.51 -14.04
C ASN A 410 25.78 4.16 -14.00
N PRO A 411 26.48 3.02 -14.17
CA PRO A 411 25.85 1.70 -14.23
C PRO A 411 25.19 1.24 -12.91
N ASN A 412 25.42 1.97 -11.81
CA ASN A 412 24.73 1.73 -10.54
C ASN A 412 23.37 2.47 -10.46
N ARG A 413 22.90 3.00 -11.58
CA ARG A 413 21.61 3.67 -11.75
C ARG A 413 20.89 3.05 -12.91
N ASP A 414 19.58 3.28 -12.98
CA ASP A 414 18.74 2.82 -14.06
C ASP A 414 18.22 4.00 -14.88
N GLU A 415 17.96 3.76 -16.16
CA GLU A 415 17.17 4.64 -17.03
C GLU A 415 16.08 3.84 -17.71
N LEU A 416 14.98 4.48 -18.09
CA LEU A 416 13.90 3.84 -18.84
C LEU A 416 14.37 3.42 -20.21
N VAL A 417 13.88 2.27 -20.68
CA VAL A 417 14.04 1.81 -22.06
C VAL A 417 12.86 2.30 -22.88
N GLU A 418 13.14 3.22 -23.78
CA GLU A 418 12.15 3.69 -24.74
C GLU A 418 12.27 2.91 -26.07
N PRO A 419 11.16 2.58 -26.77
CA PRO A 419 9.78 3.03 -26.49
C PRO A 419 9.00 2.17 -25.47
N ASP A 420 9.53 1.07 -24.97
CA ASP A 420 8.81 0.06 -24.20
C ASP A 420 8.18 0.63 -22.92
N ALA A 421 8.89 1.51 -22.21
CA ALA A 421 8.36 2.17 -21.04
C ALA A 421 7.20 3.12 -21.39
N GLY A 422 7.34 3.88 -22.46
CA GLY A 422 6.29 4.76 -22.98
C GLY A 422 5.03 4.00 -23.40
N ASP A 423 5.20 2.84 -24.03
CA ASP A 423 4.10 1.97 -24.46
C ASP A 423 3.39 1.33 -23.25
N LEU A 424 4.14 0.89 -22.22
CA LEU A 424 3.56 0.42 -20.97
C LEU A 424 2.70 1.50 -20.32
N PHE A 425 3.24 2.70 -20.14
CA PHE A 425 2.50 3.81 -19.53
C PHE A 425 1.28 4.21 -20.36
N LYS A 426 1.36 4.13 -21.68
CA LYS A 426 0.22 4.38 -22.55
C LYS A 426 -0.87 3.32 -22.39
N GLN A 427 -0.52 2.03 -22.32
CA GLN A 427 -1.49 0.95 -22.09
C GLN A 427 -2.22 1.17 -20.78
N LEU A 428 -1.50 1.46 -19.67
CA LEU A 428 -2.10 1.73 -18.37
C LEU A 428 -3.01 2.98 -18.39
N ARG A 429 -2.60 4.08 -19.04
CA ARG A 429 -3.46 5.27 -19.17
C ARG A 429 -4.75 5.01 -19.93
N GLU A 430 -4.67 4.15 -20.94
CA GLU A 430 -5.80 3.79 -21.80
C GLU A 430 -6.62 2.60 -21.27
N ASP A 431 -6.29 2.12 -20.06
CA ASP A 431 -6.92 0.95 -19.41
C ASP A 431 -6.90 -0.31 -20.31
N LYS A 432 -5.78 -0.50 -21.03
CA LYS A 432 -5.57 -1.65 -21.90
C LYS A 432 -4.85 -2.77 -21.17
N PRO A 433 -5.19 -4.03 -21.45
CA PRO A 433 -4.50 -5.17 -20.87
C PRO A 433 -2.99 -5.11 -21.15
N VAL A 434 -2.20 -5.39 -20.12
CA VAL A 434 -0.75 -5.55 -20.22
C VAL A 434 -0.44 -7.03 -20.30
N ALA A 435 0.32 -7.46 -21.33
CA ALA A 435 0.75 -8.83 -21.45
C ALA A 435 2.03 -9.04 -20.64
N VAL A 436 2.00 -9.94 -19.67
CA VAL A 436 3.13 -10.27 -18.79
C VAL A 436 3.45 -11.75 -18.92
N VAL A 437 4.73 -12.07 -19.11
CA VAL A 437 5.24 -13.45 -19.17
C VAL A 437 6.48 -13.58 -18.27
N PRO A 438 6.82 -14.79 -17.81
CA PRO A 438 8.09 -15.04 -17.12
C PRO A 438 9.29 -14.60 -17.96
N ALA A 439 10.38 -14.20 -17.28
CA ALA A 439 11.56 -13.66 -17.94
C ALA A 439 12.23 -14.65 -18.90
N ASP A 440 12.26 -15.93 -18.54
CA ASP A 440 12.79 -17.03 -19.33
C ASP A 440 12.00 -17.23 -20.64
N GLU A 441 10.67 -17.17 -20.58
CA GLU A 441 9.80 -17.26 -21.75
C GLU A 441 9.97 -16.05 -22.69
N LEU A 442 10.17 -14.85 -22.10
CA LEU A 442 10.41 -13.65 -22.91
C LEU A 442 11.75 -13.73 -23.67
N GLU A 443 12.83 -14.15 -23.00
CA GLU A 443 14.14 -14.34 -23.60
C GLU A 443 14.12 -15.42 -24.70
N GLU A 444 13.35 -16.49 -24.55
CA GLU A 444 13.17 -17.51 -25.59
C GLU A 444 12.44 -16.96 -26.81
N ALA A 445 11.34 -16.20 -26.58
CA ALA A 445 10.58 -15.57 -27.65
C ALA A 445 11.39 -14.52 -28.43
N GLU A 446 12.31 -13.80 -27.77
CA GLU A 446 13.21 -12.84 -28.42
C GLU A 446 14.28 -13.56 -29.25
N ARG A 447 14.89 -14.63 -28.72
CA ARG A 447 15.87 -15.46 -29.47
C ARG A 447 15.25 -16.09 -30.71
N ASP A 448 13.99 -16.53 -30.65
CA ASP A 448 13.28 -17.10 -31.78
C ASP A 448 12.99 -16.04 -32.87
N LYS A 449 12.71 -14.81 -32.50
CA LYS A 449 12.54 -13.67 -33.41
C LYS A 449 13.86 -13.32 -34.12
N GLU A 450 14.99 -13.32 -33.41
CA GLU A 450 16.31 -13.05 -33.98
C GLU A 450 16.77 -14.18 -34.92
N SER A 451 16.45 -15.43 -34.58
CA SER A 451 16.82 -16.59 -35.43
C SER A 451 15.95 -16.75 -36.65
N GLY A 452 14.75 -16.17 -36.73
CA GLY A 452 13.82 -16.23 -37.85
C GLY A 452 14.03 -15.17 -38.92
N GLN A 453 15.02 -14.31 -38.83
CA GLN A 453 15.21 -13.16 -39.76
C GLN A 453 15.83 -13.48 -41.13
N ASP A 454 16.09 -14.74 -41.44
CA ASP A 454 16.58 -15.19 -42.79
C ASP A 454 15.45 -15.62 -43.78
N GLY A 455 14.21 -15.28 -43.47
CA GLY A 455 13.04 -15.54 -44.35
C GLY A 455 12.67 -14.33 -45.19
N LYS A 456 12.98 -14.43 -46.50
CA LYS A 456 12.61 -13.63 -47.67
C LYS A 456 11.27 -12.88 -47.53
N PRO A 457 11.16 -11.61 -47.92
CA PRO A 457 9.89 -10.91 -47.93
C PRO A 457 9.00 -11.44 -49.04
N ASP A 458 7.95 -12.18 -48.75
CA ASP A 458 6.83 -12.40 -49.62
C ASP A 458 5.82 -11.26 -49.46
N ASP A 459 5.70 -10.54 -50.56
CA ASP A 459 4.77 -9.47 -50.86
C ASP A 459 3.31 -9.96 -50.70
N ALA A 460 2.66 -9.60 -49.60
CA ALA A 460 1.20 -9.60 -49.52
C ALA A 460 0.76 -8.59 -48.46
N GLY A 461 0.23 -7.46 -48.93
CA GLY A 461 -0.39 -6.42 -48.12
C GLY A 461 -1.57 -6.95 -47.29
N SER A 462 -1.27 -7.28 -46.05
CA SER A 462 -2.23 -7.41 -44.97
C SER A 462 -1.60 -6.70 -43.79
N GLU A 463 -2.23 -5.63 -43.33
CA GLU A 463 -1.88 -5.01 -42.07
C GLU A 463 -2.08 -6.06 -40.98
N SER A 464 -1.03 -6.80 -40.65
CA SER A 464 -0.99 -7.60 -39.44
C SER A 464 -1.12 -6.63 -38.23
N PRO A 465 -2.01 -6.89 -37.28
CA PRO A 465 -2.08 -6.06 -36.07
C PRO A 465 -0.69 -6.04 -35.44
N THR A 466 -0.19 -4.85 -35.14
CA THR A 466 1.07 -4.66 -34.41
C THR A 466 1.01 -5.55 -33.16
N PRO A 467 1.98 -6.45 -32.96
CA PRO A 467 1.95 -7.31 -31.77
C PRO A 467 1.91 -6.45 -30.51
N THR A 468 1.02 -6.79 -29.58
CA THR A 468 0.93 -6.12 -28.27
C THR A 468 2.27 -6.31 -27.56
N PRO A 469 2.90 -5.24 -27.03
CA PRO A 469 4.13 -5.38 -26.27
C PRO A 469 3.94 -6.36 -25.10
N THR A 470 4.90 -7.26 -24.90
CA THR A 470 4.92 -8.23 -23.81
C THR A 470 6.05 -7.89 -22.88
N TYR A 471 5.79 -7.93 -21.57
CA TYR A 471 6.75 -7.53 -20.55
C TYR A 471 7.11 -8.71 -19.65
N SER A 472 8.35 -8.69 -19.13
CA SER A 472 8.80 -9.66 -18.13
C SER A 472 8.15 -9.40 -16.78
N GLY A 473 7.59 -10.44 -16.16
CA GLY A 473 6.97 -10.33 -14.84
C GLY A 473 6.37 -11.64 -14.35
N SER A 474 5.40 -11.52 -13.44
CA SER A 474 4.75 -12.67 -12.79
C SER A 474 3.28 -12.38 -12.52
N SER A 475 2.52 -13.40 -12.16
CA SER A 475 1.14 -13.28 -11.68
C SER A 475 1.02 -13.70 -10.20
N ALA A 476 -0.08 -13.31 -9.54
CA ALA A 476 -0.34 -13.77 -8.18
C ALA A 476 -0.66 -15.29 -8.11
N ALA A 477 -0.95 -15.93 -9.23
CA ALA A 477 -1.19 -17.37 -9.32
C ALA A 477 0.09 -18.20 -9.40
N ASP A 478 1.24 -17.58 -9.66
CA ASP A 478 2.51 -18.28 -9.87
C ASP A 478 2.98 -18.99 -8.59
N ASP A 479 3.23 -20.28 -8.71
CA ASP A 479 3.76 -21.11 -7.64
C ASP A 479 5.20 -21.52 -7.95
N LEU A 480 6.15 -20.81 -7.37
CA LEU A 480 7.59 -21.04 -7.57
C LEU A 480 8.06 -22.47 -7.24
N CYS A 481 7.29 -23.24 -6.47
CA CYS A 481 7.58 -24.64 -6.21
C CYS A 481 7.11 -25.60 -7.32
N LYS A 482 6.41 -25.09 -8.32
CA LYS A 482 5.91 -25.90 -9.44
C LYS A 482 6.68 -25.65 -10.74
N GLN A 483 7.58 -24.67 -10.71
CA GLN A 483 8.46 -24.34 -11.83
C GLN A 483 9.72 -25.19 -11.82
#